data_b5fa6cc883572768312a4e8efbe35420
#
_entry.id   b5fa6cc883572768312a4e8efbe35420
#
_cell.length_a   1.000
_cell.length_b   1.000
_cell.length_c   1.000
_cell.angle_alpha   90.00
_cell.angle_beta   90.00
_cell.angle_gamma   90.00
#
_symmetry.space_group_name_H-M   'P 1'
#
loop_
_entity.id
_entity.type
_entity.pdbx_description
1 polymer ?
#
loop_
_entity_poly.entity_id
_entity_poly.type
_entity_poly.pdbx_seq_one_letter_code
_entity_poly.pdbx_strand_id
1 'polypeptide(L)' 'MPGSTPARPALLRSLNDRTVLAVLLARGPSSRADVVEATGLSKPTVAEVLTRLEDAGLVVDAGET' A
#
# COMPACT_ATOMS: atom_id res chain seq x y z
N MET A 1 -26.23 -7.88 11.41
CA MET A 1 -25.66 -7.92 11.19
C MET A 1 -25.11 -7.90 10.97
N PRO A 2 -25.50 -7.68 10.91
CA PRO A 2 -24.92 -7.58 10.47
C PRO A 2 -24.17 -7.60 10.43
N GLY A 3 -24.43 -7.62 10.60
CA GLY A 3 -23.50 -7.40 10.29
C GLY A 3 -22.39 -7.71 9.93
N SER A 4 -22.17 -8.45 10.05
CA SER A 4 -21.06 -8.73 9.46
C SER A 4 -20.96 -7.98 8.26
N THR A 5 -20.49 -6.89 8.40
CA THR A 5 -20.23 -6.12 7.26
C THR A 5 -19.14 -6.68 6.50
N PRO A 6 -19.36 -7.00 5.31
CA PRO A 6 -18.27 -7.44 4.48
C PRO A 6 -17.31 -6.32 4.34
N ALA A 7 -16.11 -6.64 4.13
CA ALA A 7 -15.10 -5.67 3.95
C ALA A 7 -15.49 -4.77 2.81
N ARG A 8 -15.47 -3.51 3.06
CA ARG A 8 -15.76 -2.53 2.03
C ARG A 8 -14.49 -2.30 1.25
N PRO A 9 -14.55 -2.39 -0.07
CA PRO A 9 -13.34 -2.17 -0.87
C PRO A 9 -12.65 -0.85 -0.57
N ALA A 10 -13.41 0.22 -0.38
CA ALA A 10 -12.81 1.51 -0.07
C ALA A 10 -12.09 1.49 1.26
N LEU A 11 -12.66 0.84 2.26
CA LEU A 11 -12.03 0.76 3.56
C LEU A 11 -10.77 -0.08 3.50
N LEU A 12 -10.80 -1.19 2.78
CA LEU A 12 -9.62 -2.02 2.62
C LEU A 12 -8.52 -1.27 1.90
N ARG A 13 -8.86 -0.49 0.88
CA ARG A 13 -7.87 0.30 0.18
C ARG A 13 -7.23 1.31 1.13
N SER A 14 -8.02 1.96 1.96
CA SER A 14 -7.49 2.92 2.91
C SER A 14 -6.55 2.27 3.90
N LEU A 15 -6.92 1.11 4.40
CA LEU A 15 -6.07 0.39 5.34
C LEU A 15 -4.77 -0.04 4.67
N ASN A 16 -4.85 -0.55 3.46
CA ASN A 16 -3.67 -0.98 2.74
C ASN A 16 -2.76 0.20 2.42
N ASP A 17 -3.36 1.32 2.01
CA ASP A 17 -2.58 2.53 1.73
C ASP A 17 -1.82 2.97 2.97
N ARG A 18 -2.47 2.96 4.11
CA ARG A 18 -1.83 3.35 5.36
C ARG A 18 -0.72 2.40 5.73
N THR A 19 -0.94 1.11 5.56
CA THR A 19 0.05 0.10 5.89
C THR A 19 1.31 0.30 5.06
N VAL A 20 1.14 0.48 3.75
CA VAL A 20 2.27 0.68 2.86
C VAL A 20 2.98 1.99 3.18
N LEU A 21 2.21 3.06 3.36
CA LEU A 21 2.79 4.35 3.66
C LEU A 21 3.60 4.31 4.96
N ALA A 22 3.09 3.61 5.97
CA ALA A 22 3.79 3.49 7.23
C ALA A 22 5.15 2.80 7.05
N VAL A 23 5.18 1.77 6.21
CA VAL A 23 6.44 1.07 5.92
C VAL A 23 7.42 2.01 5.24
N LEU A 24 6.95 2.79 4.27
CA LEU A 24 7.82 3.71 3.54
C LEU A 24 8.34 4.80 4.45
N LEU A 25 7.51 5.30 5.35
CA LEU A 25 7.94 6.33 6.29
C LEU A 25 8.94 5.80 7.30
N ALA A 26 8.78 4.56 7.71
CA ALA A 26 9.65 3.97 8.71
C ALA A 26 10.99 3.53 8.11
N ARG A 27 10.97 3.01 6.90
CA ARG A 27 12.17 2.45 6.30
C ARG A 27 12.84 3.35 5.28
N GLY A 28 12.09 4.31 4.77
CA GLY A 28 12.60 5.15 3.69
C GLY A 28 12.49 4.43 2.36
N PRO A 29 13.37 4.73 1.40
CA PRO A 29 13.29 4.14 0.08
C PRO A 29 13.28 2.62 0.15
N SER A 30 12.31 2.02 -0.53
CA SER A 30 12.14 0.58 -0.50
C SER A 30 11.70 0.11 -1.88
N SER A 31 12.08 -1.10 -2.24
CA SER A 31 11.61 -1.70 -3.48
C SER A 31 10.21 -2.26 -3.24
N ARG A 32 9.51 -2.57 -4.33
CA ARG A 32 8.20 -3.20 -4.20
C ARG A 32 8.30 -4.51 -3.46
N ALA A 33 9.36 -5.27 -3.73
CA ALA A 33 9.56 -6.54 -3.05
C ALA A 33 9.73 -6.34 -1.55
N ASP A 34 10.44 -5.29 -1.17
CA ASP A 34 10.61 -4.96 0.25
C ASP A 34 9.28 -4.65 0.89
N VAL A 35 8.43 -3.91 0.20
CA VAL A 35 7.11 -3.54 0.73
C VAL A 35 6.23 -4.78 0.85
N VAL A 36 6.26 -5.65 -0.15
CA VAL A 36 5.50 -6.89 -0.09
C VAL A 36 5.91 -7.70 1.14
N GLU A 37 7.20 -7.84 1.34
CA GLU A 37 7.70 -8.62 2.46
C GLU A 37 7.35 -7.98 3.80
N ALA A 38 7.47 -6.69 3.90
CA ALA A 38 7.22 -6.00 5.14
C ALA A 38 5.75 -5.95 5.51
N THR A 39 4.87 -5.90 4.52
CA THR A 39 3.43 -5.76 4.77
C THR A 39 2.68 -7.08 4.73
N GLY A 40 3.21 -8.06 4.04
CA GLY A 40 2.49 -9.31 3.83
C GLY A 40 1.39 -9.19 2.79
N LEU A 41 1.29 -8.08 2.11
CA LEU A 41 0.28 -7.90 1.06
C LEU A 41 0.76 -8.55 -0.23
N SER A 42 -0.17 -8.86 -1.12
CA SER A 42 0.20 -9.47 -2.39
C SER A 42 0.88 -8.45 -3.30
N LYS A 43 1.63 -8.93 -4.27
CA LYS A 43 2.28 -8.05 -5.23
C LYS A 43 1.30 -7.14 -5.97
N PRO A 44 0.17 -7.66 -6.49
CA PRO A 44 -0.78 -6.76 -7.15
C PRO A 44 -1.35 -5.70 -6.22
N THR A 45 -1.59 -6.06 -4.97
CA THR A 45 -2.12 -5.11 -4.01
C THR A 45 -1.11 -4.00 -3.73
N VAL A 46 0.15 -4.37 -3.54
CA VAL A 46 1.20 -3.38 -3.31
C VAL A 46 1.33 -2.45 -4.52
N ALA A 47 1.28 -3.02 -5.73
CA ALA A 47 1.38 -2.21 -6.93
C ALA A 47 0.23 -1.20 -7.01
N GLU A 48 -0.98 -1.62 -6.70
CA GLU A 48 -2.12 -0.73 -6.70
C GLU A 48 -1.98 0.39 -5.68
N VAL A 49 -1.53 0.03 -4.48
CA VAL A 49 -1.35 1.01 -3.42
C VAL A 49 -0.30 2.03 -3.83
N LEU A 50 0.83 1.56 -4.35
CA LEU A 50 1.90 2.47 -4.75
C LEU A 50 1.43 3.42 -5.83
N THR A 51 0.65 2.93 -6.79
CA THR A 51 0.10 3.78 -7.83
C THR A 51 -0.80 4.87 -7.23
N ARG A 52 -1.66 4.51 -6.29
CA ARG A 52 -2.53 5.49 -5.65
C ARG A 52 -1.72 6.52 -4.87
N LEU A 53 -0.70 6.08 -4.16
CA LEU A 53 0.12 6.99 -3.37
C LEU A 53 0.91 7.94 -4.27
N GLU A 54 1.40 7.43 -5.39
CA GLU A 54 2.09 8.26 -6.37
C GLU A 54 1.15 9.29 -6.96
N ASP A 55 -0.06 8.87 -7.32
CA ASP A 55 -1.04 9.78 -7.90
C ASP A 55 -1.44 10.87 -6.92
N ALA A 56 -1.43 10.54 -5.64
CA ALA A 56 -1.75 11.52 -4.61
C ALA A 56 -0.56 12.40 -4.23
N GLY A 57 0.59 12.13 -4.80
CA GLY A 57 1.79 12.91 -4.50
C GLY A 57 2.44 12.57 -3.17
N LEU A 58 2.05 11.46 -2.57
CA LEU A 58 2.58 11.08 -1.27
C LEU A 58 3.89 10.30 -1.38
N VAL A 59 4.13 9.66 -2.50
CA VAL A 59 5.40 8.97 -2.74
C VAL A 59 5.85 9.26 -4.15
N VAL A 60 7.12 9.05 -4.40
CA VAL A 60 7.71 9.27 -5.71
C VAL A 60 8.35 7.97 -6.15
N ASP A 61 8.08 7.58 -7.39
CA ASP A 61 8.75 6.44 -7.97
C ASP A 61 10.17 6.87 -8.29
N ALA A 62 11.12 6.23 -7.72
CA ALA A 62 12.52 6.61 -7.91
C ALA A 62 13.10 6.16 -9.23
N GLY A 63 12.28 5.63 -10.10
CA GLY A 63 12.78 5.16 -11.37
C GLY A 63 13.54 3.88 -11.26
N GLU A 64 13.30 3.12 -10.26
CA GLU A 64 13.97 1.93 -10.09
C GLU A 64 13.62 0.96 -11.07
N THR A 65 14.42 0.26 -11.54
CA THR A 65 14.09 -0.76 -12.50
C THR A 65 14.04 -2.10 -11.85
#